data_1837aeaf27a3a891ef741b14003c4cbc
#
_entry.id   1837aeaf27a3a891ef741b14003c4cbc
#
_cell.length_a   1.000
_cell.length_b   1.000
_cell.length_c   1.000
_cell.angle_alpha   90.00
_cell.angle_beta   90.00
_cell.angle_gamma   90.00
#
_symmetry.space_group_name_H-M   'P 1'
#
loop_
_entity.id
_entity.type
_entity.pdbx_description
1 polymer ?
#
loop_
_entity_poly.entity_id
_entity_poly.type
_entity_poly.pdbx_seq_one_letter_code
_entity_poly.pdbx_strand_id
1 'polypeptide(L)'
;MFVAPGQPLALLSSIELGEAKTRYLKTRSLERIAAQNLRREEELYAKKITPMKDVLAARADHDTALAEYKAARETLSLLIAPDELKHLEGSHNSRPLSEFSLTSPIASTLVRRNLTLGQAVDRDRPLMTVIDLDHMSGHYQRFRARPGQAADWRQGAG
;
A
#
# COMPACT_ATOMS: atom_id res chain seq x y z
N MET A 1 4.83 -21.34 -10.71
CA MET A 1 3.38 -21.23 -10.41
C MET A 1 2.88 -19.95 -11.05
N PHE A 2 1.89 -20.06 -11.95
CA PHE A 2 1.28 -18.88 -12.60
C PHE A 2 0.47 -18.07 -11.58
N VAL A 3 0.57 -16.74 -11.66
CA VAL A 3 -0.14 -15.77 -10.83
C VAL A 3 -0.76 -14.68 -11.68
N ALA A 4 -2.03 -14.38 -11.44
CA ALA A 4 -2.75 -13.33 -12.15
C ALA A 4 -2.47 -11.94 -11.51
N PRO A 5 -2.65 -10.84 -12.27
CA PRO A 5 -2.60 -9.49 -11.69
C PRO A 5 -3.58 -9.36 -10.52
N GLY A 6 -3.14 -8.75 -9.41
CA GLY A 6 -3.94 -8.61 -8.21
C GLY A 6 -4.09 -9.88 -7.34
N GLN A 7 -3.57 -11.02 -7.78
CA GLN A 7 -3.62 -12.25 -6.99
C GLN A 7 -2.74 -12.10 -5.71
N PRO A 8 -3.27 -12.43 -4.51
CA PRO A 8 -2.50 -12.35 -3.28
C PRO A 8 -1.39 -13.41 -3.25
N LEU A 9 -0.17 -12.98 -2.95
CA LEU A 9 1.03 -13.80 -2.87
C LEU A 9 1.43 -14.10 -1.43
N ALA A 10 1.27 -13.12 -0.54
CA ALA A 10 1.55 -13.25 0.88
C ALA A 10 0.70 -12.27 1.69
N LEU A 11 0.47 -12.60 2.96
CA LEU A 11 -0.09 -11.71 3.96
C LEU A 11 1.05 -11.25 4.87
N LEU A 12 1.24 -9.95 4.98
CA LEU A 12 2.29 -9.33 5.79
C LEU A 12 1.64 -8.51 6.90
N SER A 13 2.31 -8.42 8.06
CA SER A 13 1.89 -7.57 9.17
C SER A 13 2.96 -6.50 9.44
N SER A 14 2.52 -5.24 9.58
CA SER A 14 3.38 -4.10 9.87
C SER A 14 2.74 -3.23 10.94
N ILE A 15 3.47 -2.98 12.03
CA ILE A 15 3.03 -2.07 13.10
C ILE A 15 2.89 -0.65 12.54
N GLU A 16 3.90 -0.18 11.78
CA GLU A 16 3.92 1.14 11.15
C GLU A 16 2.69 1.37 10.27
N LEU A 17 2.31 0.37 9.49
CA LEU A 17 1.11 0.44 8.65
C LEU A 17 -0.17 0.49 9.50
N GLY A 18 -0.24 -0.31 10.56
CA GLY A 18 -1.37 -0.30 11.49
C GLY A 18 -1.58 1.07 12.15
N GLU A 19 -0.50 1.70 12.57
CA GLU A 19 -0.51 3.06 13.15
C GLU A 19 -0.95 4.11 12.12
N ALA A 20 -0.41 4.05 10.90
CA ALA A 20 -0.78 4.96 9.82
C ALA A 20 -2.26 4.84 9.43
N LYS A 21 -2.79 3.61 9.31
CA LYS A 21 -4.21 3.36 9.04
C LYS A 21 -5.10 3.86 10.20
N THR A 22 -4.70 3.62 11.42
CA THR A 22 -5.42 4.09 12.62
C THR A 22 -5.47 5.62 12.68
N ARG A 23 -4.32 6.27 12.44
CA ARG A 23 -4.21 7.74 12.41
C ARG A 23 -5.10 8.33 11.32
N TYR A 24 -5.07 7.74 10.12
CA TYR A 24 -5.93 8.16 9.01
C TYR A 24 -7.42 8.08 9.36
N LEU A 25 -7.89 6.94 9.90
CA LEU A 25 -9.28 6.75 10.27
C LEU A 25 -9.72 7.72 11.38
N LYS A 26 -8.85 7.96 12.37
CA LYS A 26 -9.10 8.92 13.46
C LYS A 26 -9.24 10.34 12.93
N THR A 27 -8.26 10.81 12.13
CA THR A 27 -8.28 12.19 11.61
C THR A 27 -9.43 12.42 10.64
N ARG A 28 -9.77 11.42 9.81
CA ARG A 28 -10.96 11.46 8.95
C ARG A 28 -12.25 11.63 9.75
N SER A 29 -12.36 10.92 10.88
CA SER A 29 -13.54 11.04 11.74
C SER A 29 -13.64 12.42 12.41
N LEU A 30 -12.49 12.96 12.87
CA LEU A 30 -12.43 14.29 13.49
C LEU A 30 -12.76 15.40 12.48
N GLU A 31 -12.20 15.32 11.27
CA GLU A 31 -12.53 16.27 10.20
C GLU A 31 -14.03 16.27 9.89
N ARG A 32 -14.65 15.08 9.75
CA ARG A 32 -16.09 14.98 9.49
C ARG A 32 -16.93 15.62 10.62
N ILE A 33 -16.55 15.42 11.88
CA ILE A 33 -17.24 16.02 13.01
C ILE A 33 -17.08 17.54 12.99
N ALA A 34 -15.87 18.05 12.75
CA ALA A 34 -15.58 19.48 12.65
C ALA A 34 -16.34 20.14 11.50
N ALA A 35 -16.41 19.48 10.32
CA ALA A 35 -17.18 19.96 9.18
C ALA A 35 -18.69 20.05 9.49
N GLN A 36 -19.25 19.04 10.19
CA GLN A 36 -20.64 19.06 10.62
C GLN A 36 -20.91 20.18 11.65
N ASN A 37 -19.95 20.41 12.58
CA ASN A 37 -20.05 21.48 13.54
C ASN A 37 -20.05 22.86 12.87
N LEU A 38 -19.09 23.09 11.96
CA LEU A 38 -19.01 24.34 11.19
C LEU A 38 -20.34 24.60 10.44
N ARG A 39 -20.85 23.60 9.72
CA ARG A 39 -22.14 23.73 9.00
C ARG A 39 -23.27 24.13 9.95
N ARG A 40 -23.33 23.51 11.12
CA ARG A 40 -24.35 23.82 12.13
C ARG A 40 -24.23 25.27 12.63
N GLU A 41 -23.01 25.72 12.95
CA GLU A 41 -22.79 27.11 13.39
C GLU A 41 -23.11 28.13 12.30
N GLU A 42 -22.78 27.84 11.02
CA GLU A 42 -23.15 28.69 9.89
C GLU A 42 -24.68 28.80 9.73
N GLU A 43 -25.42 27.68 9.88
CA GLU A 43 -26.89 27.67 9.83
C GLU A 43 -27.52 28.47 11.00
N LEU A 44 -26.96 28.34 12.20
CA LEU A 44 -27.44 29.08 13.39
C LEU A 44 -27.14 30.58 13.26
N TYR A 45 -25.98 30.92 12.72
CA TYR A 45 -25.62 32.31 12.45
C TYR A 45 -26.54 32.94 11.41
N ALA A 46 -26.87 32.23 10.32
CA ALA A 46 -27.82 32.70 9.32
C ALA A 46 -29.20 33.01 9.90
N LYS A 47 -29.60 32.25 10.95
CA LYS A 47 -30.84 32.48 11.72
C LYS A 47 -30.67 33.53 12.84
N LYS A 48 -29.50 34.17 12.95
CA LYS A 48 -29.16 35.16 14.00
C LYS A 48 -29.24 34.61 15.43
N ILE A 49 -28.98 33.31 15.62
CA ILE A 49 -29.03 32.62 16.92
C ILE A 49 -27.65 32.66 17.59
N THR A 50 -26.56 32.46 16.83
CA THR A 50 -25.18 32.48 17.33
C THR A 50 -24.39 33.67 16.81
N PRO A 51 -23.36 34.14 17.54
CA PRO A 51 -22.52 35.24 17.11
C PRO A 51 -21.50 34.74 16.07
N MET A 52 -21.01 35.66 15.24
CA MET A 52 -19.96 35.38 14.23
C MET A 52 -18.70 34.78 14.82
N LYS A 53 -18.39 35.08 16.07
CA LYS A 53 -17.23 34.49 16.79
C LYS A 53 -17.29 32.97 16.82
N ASP A 54 -18.46 32.37 17.02
CA ASP A 54 -18.61 30.91 17.12
C ASP A 54 -18.43 30.24 15.74
N VAL A 55 -18.89 30.90 14.68
CA VAL A 55 -18.63 30.45 13.30
C VAL A 55 -17.14 30.49 12.99
N LEU A 56 -16.42 31.56 13.39
CA LEU A 56 -14.97 31.67 13.15
C LEU A 56 -14.20 30.63 13.95
N ALA A 57 -14.60 30.34 15.19
CA ALA A 57 -14.00 29.26 15.99
C ALA A 57 -14.21 27.88 15.35
N ALA A 58 -15.45 27.56 14.95
CA ALA A 58 -15.75 26.30 14.29
C ALA A 58 -15.03 26.14 12.94
N ARG A 59 -14.81 27.25 12.22
CA ARG A 59 -14.01 27.25 10.98
C ARG A 59 -12.54 26.95 11.24
N ALA A 60 -11.93 27.57 12.26
CA ALA A 60 -10.56 27.30 12.64
C ALA A 60 -10.35 25.84 13.08
N ASP A 61 -11.31 25.28 13.82
CA ASP A 61 -11.29 23.86 14.22
C ASP A 61 -11.38 22.93 13.01
N HIS A 62 -12.28 23.23 12.05
CA HIS A 62 -12.40 22.47 10.83
C HIS A 62 -11.12 22.54 9.96
N ASP A 63 -10.55 23.72 9.77
CA ASP A 63 -9.33 23.90 8.98
C ASP A 63 -8.16 23.12 9.59
N THR A 64 -8.05 23.10 10.92
CA THR A 64 -7.05 22.32 11.65
C THR A 64 -7.27 20.81 11.44
N ALA A 65 -8.49 20.33 11.63
CA ALA A 65 -8.82 18.92 11.45
C ALA A 65 -8.62 18.45 10.00
N LEU A 66 -8.94 19.32 9.02
CA LEU A 66 -8.72 19.06 7.60
C LEU A 66 -7.22 18.97 7.26
N ALA A 67 -6.38 19.81 7.84
CA ALA A 67 -4.93 19.76 7.66
C ALA A 67 -4.35 18.45 8.21
N GLU A 68 -4.76 18.05 9.42
CA GLU A 68 -4.35 16.78 10.02
C GLU A 68 -4.80 15.55 9.21
N TYR A 69 -6.02 15.56 8.71
CA TYR A 69 -6.54 14.50 7.84
C TYR A 69 -5.74 14.39 6.55
N LYS A 70 -5.45 15.53 5.88
CA LYS A 70 -4.64 15.54 4.65
C LYS A 70 -3.24 14.98 4.90
N ALA A 71 -2.57 15.40 5.97
CA ALA A 71 -1.24 14.89 6.33
C ALA A 71 -1.25 13.38 6.61
N ALA A 72 -2.24 12.89 7.35
CA ALA A 72 -2.39 11.46 7.61
C ALA A 72 -2.67 10.64 6.34
N ARG A 73 -3.48 11.19 5.42
CA ARG A 73 -3.77 10.57 4.12
C ARG A 73 -2.53 10.47 3.24
N GLU A 74 -1.74 11.53 3.17
CA GLU A 74 -0.48 11.54 2.42
C GLU A 74 0.50 10.51 2.98
N THR A 75 0.71 10.49 4.28
CA THR A 75 1.57 9.49 4.94
C THR A 75 1.11 8.07 4.60
N LEU A 76 -0.18 7.79 4.68
CA LEU A 76 -0.71 6.47 4.37
C LEU A 76 -0.55 6.12 2.88
N SER A 77 -0.73 7.08 1.97
CA SER A 77 -0.59 6.86 0.52
C SER A 77 0.83 6.48 0.08
N LEU A 78 1.85 6.77 0.90
CA LEU A 78 3.22 6.32 0.69
C LEU A 78 3.44 4.85 1.08
N LEU A 79 2.55 4.29 1.90
CA LEU A 79 2.68 2.94 2.46
C LEU A 79 1.79 1.91 1.76
N ILE A 80 0.69 2.32 1.13
CA ILE A 80 -0.29 1.43 0.50
C ILE A 80 -0.63 1.82 -0.93
N ALA A 81 -1.08 0.84 -1.71
CA ALA A 81 -1.58 1.08 -3.05
C ALA A 81 -2.91 1.87 -3.04
N PRO A 82 -3.20 2.67 -4.10
CA PRO A 82 -4.43 3.47 -4.17
C PRO A 82 -5.73 2.65 -4.02
N ASP A 83 -5.73 1.42 -4.50
CA ASP A 83 -6.92 0.55 -4.40
C ASP A 83 -7.15 0.06 -2.96
N GLU A 84 -6.09 -0.18 -2.19
CA GLU A 84 -6.21 -0.53 -0.77
C GLU A 84 -6.73 0.65 0.05
N LEU A 85 -6.35 1.88 -0.29
CA LEU A 85 -6.89 3.09 0.33
C LEU A 85 -8.42 3.21 0.11
N LYS A 86 -8.90 2.95 -1.11
CA LYS A 86 -10.34 2.92 -1.40
C LYS A 86 -11.08 1.84 -0.61
N HIS A 87 -10.48 0.66 -0.46
CA HIS A 87 -11.05 -0.41 0.37
C HIS A 87 -11.13 -0.04 1.85
N LEU A 88 -10.16 0.72 2.34
CA LEU A 88 -10.18 1.23 3.72
C LEU A 88 -11.26 2.30 3.94
N GLU A 89 -11.61 3.05 2.91
CA GLU A 89 -12.71 4.03 2.93
C GLU A 89 -14.09 3.38 2.91
N GLY A 90 -14.21 2.20 2.34
CA GLY A 90 -15.40 1.36 2.33
C GLY A 90 -15.62 0.67 3.69
N SER A 91 -16.81 0.75 4.23
CA SER A 91 -17.21 0.63 5.63
C SER A 91 -17.03 -0.72 6.35
N HIS A 92 -16.45 -1.77 5.80
CA HIS A 92 -16.42 -3.09 6.46
C HIS A 92 -15.08 -3.79 6.31
N ASN A 93 -14.03 -3.20 6.85
CA ASN A 93 -12.75 -3.89 6.91
C ASN A 93 -12.68 -4.74 8.19
N SER A 94 -13.01 -6.02 8.09
CA SER A 94 -12.89 -7.00 9.18
C SER A 94 -11.46 -7.52 9.38
N ARG A 95 -10.48 -7.03 8.58
CA ARG A 95 -9.07 -7.41 8.71
C ARG A 95 -8.35 -6.52 9.71
N PRO A 96 -7.37 -7.05 10.46
CA PRO A 96 -6.51 -6.24 11.30
C PRO A 96 -5.85 -5.12 10.50
N LEU A 97 -5.80 -3.90 11.06
CA LEU A 97 -5.23 -2.73 10.38
C LEU A 97 -3.74 -2.89 10.06
N SER A 98 -3.03 -3.68 10.86
CA SER A 98 -1.61 -4.01 10.64
C SER A 98 -1.36 -4.93 9.46
N GLU A 99 -2.37 -5.62 8.95
CA GLU A 99 -2.22 -6.58 7.86
C GLU A 99 -2.39 -5.92 6.49
N PHE A 100 -1.57 -6.35 5.53
CA PHE A 100 -1.74 -6.05 4.13
C PHE A 100 -1.39 -7.25 3.25
N SER A 101 -2.06 -7.34 2.12
CA SER A 101 -1.85 -8.39 1.15
C SER A 101 -0.85 -7.94 0.10
N LEU A 102 0.28 -8.64 0.00
CA LEU A 102 1.20 -8.47 -1.11
C LEU A 102 0.61 -9.16 -2.33
N THR A 103 0.29 -8.39 -3.36
CA THR A 103 -0.32 -8.89 -4.60
C THR A 103 0.65 -8.82 -5.77
N SER A 104 0.45 -9.66 -6.79
CA SER A 104 1.21 -9.55 -8.04
C SER A 104 0.76 -8.33 -8.84
N PRO A 105 1.68 -7.44 -9.28
CA PRO A 105 1.34 -6.30 -10.13
C PRO A 105 1.07 -6.68 -11.60
N ILE A 106 1.55 -7.85 -12.02
CA ILE A 106 1.48 -8.32 -13.42
C ILE A 106 1.03 -9.78 -13.50
N ALA A 107 0.53 -10.20 -14.65
CA ALA A 107 0.41 -11.61 -15.01
C ALA A 107 1.81 -12.19 -15.10
N SER A 108 2.14 -13.18 -14.27
CA SER A 108 3.52 -13.62 -14.14
C SER A 108 3.63 -15.05 -13.61
N THR A 109 4.84 -15.59 -13.65
CA THR A 109 5.16 -16.85 -12.98
C THR A 109 6.04 -16.58 -11.76
N LEU A 110 5.59 -17.09 -10.60
CA LEU A 110 6.40 -17.06 -9.38
C LEU A 110 7.55 -18.05 -9.52
N VAL A 111 8.79 -17.52 -9.55
CA VAL A 111 10.01 -18.31 -9.76
C VAL A 111 10.72 -18.60 -8.44
N ARG A 112 10.75 -17.62 -7.54
CA ARG A 112 11.42 -17.76 -6.25
C ARG A 112 10.57 -17.19 -5.12
N ARG A 113 10.51 -17.90 -4.03
CA ARG A 113 9.86 -17.49 -2.79
C ARG A 113 10.85 -17.63 -1.63
N ASN A 114 11.27 -16.51 -1.06
CA ASN A 114 12.21 -16.43 0.07
C ASN A 114 11.46 -16.06 1.37
N LEU A 115 10.24 -16.59 1.54
CA LEU A 115 9.40 -16.32 2.69
C LEU A 115 9.06 -17.61 3.42
N THR A 116 9.19 -17.58 4.75
CA THR A 116 8.69 -18.61 5.66
C THR A 116 7.61 -18.00 6.55
N LEU A 117 6.62 -18.80 6.91
CA LEU A 117 5.54 -18.36 7.80
C LEU A 117 6.11 -17.91 9.15
N GLY A 118 5.68 -16.74 9.63
CA GLY A 118 6.18 -16.16 10.90
C GLY A 118 7.54 -15.50 10.82
N GLN A 119 8.17 -15.43 9.65
CA GLN A 119 9.47 -14.79 9.48
C GLN A 119 9.33 -13.26 9.50
N ALA A 120 10.21 -12.59 10.24
CA ALA A 120 10.40 -11.15 10.11
C ALA A 120 11.00 -10.82 8.73
N VAL A 121 10.42 -9.83 8.06
CA VAL A 121 10.85 -9.39 6.72
C VAL A 121 11.37 -7.96 6.77
N ASP A 122 12.43 -7.72 5.99
CA ASP A 122 13.06 -6.42 5.85
C ASP A 122 12.79 -5.86 4.45
N ARG A 123 12.76 -4.51 4.33
CA ARG A 123 12.53 -3.82 3.05
C ARG A 123 13.66 -4.07 2.03
N ASP A 124 14.86 -4.32 2.51
CA ASP A 124 16.07 -4.49 1.67
C ASP A 124 16.24 -5.90 1.11
N ARG A 125 15.37 -6.84 1.50
CA ARG A 125 15.46 -8.23 1.03
C ARG A 125 14.34 -8.56 0.06
N PRO A 126 14.65 -9.12 -1.13
CA PRO A 126 13.64 -9.59 -2.06
C PRO A 126 12.87 -10.76 -1.45
N LEU A 127 11.57 -10.59 -1.28
CA LEU A 127 10.67 -11.59 -0.69
C LEU A 127 10.26 -12.64 -1.72
N MET A 128 9.98 -12.19 -2.95
CA MET A 128 9.55 -13.03 -4.05
C MET A 128 10.11 -12.50 -5.37
N THR A 129 10.32 -13.41 -6.33
CA THR A 129 10.67 -13.06 -7.69
C THR A 129 9.58 -13.57 -8.62
N VAL A 130 8.96 -12.65 -9.34
CA VAL A 130 7.96 -12.95 -10.38
C VAL A 130 8.53 -12.56 -11.73
N ILE A 131 8.27 -13.36 -12.75
CA ILE A 131 8.78 -13.16 -14.12
C ILE A 131 7.61 -13.21 -15.08
N ASP A 132 7.53 -12.23 -15.98
CA ASP A 132 6.63 -12.26 -17.12
C ASP A 132 7.29 -13.11 -18.21
N LEU A 133 6.70 -14.27 -18.48
CA LEU A 133 7.22 -15.19 -19.50
C LEU A 133 6.79 -14.83 -20.93
N ASP A 134 5.75 -14.02 -21.07
CA ASP A 134 5.22 -13.62 -22.37
C ASP A 134 6.07 -12.51 -23.02
N HIS A 135 6.84 -11.77 -22.21
CA HIS A 135 7.70 -10.66 -22.65
C HIS A 135 9.20 -10.90 -22.39
N MET A 136 9.66 -12.15 -22.38
CA MET A 136 11.08 -12.45 -22.26
C MET A 136 11.83 -12.24 -23.58
N SER A 137 12.62 -11.18 -23.68
CA SER A 137 13.64 -11.03 -24.74
C SER A 137 14.97 -11.66 -24.28
N GLY A 138 15.25 -12.87 -24.76
CA GLY A 138 16.52 -13.53 -24.47
C GLY A 138 17.61 -13.03 -25.41
N HIS A 139 18.68 -12.43 -24.89
CA HIS A 139 19.91 -12.19 -25.63
C HIS A 139 20.71 -13.49 -25.65
N TYR A 140 20.65 -14.22 -26.77
CA TYR A 140 21.54 -15.36 -26.99
C TYR A 140 22.90 -14.82 -27.50
N GLN A 141 23.92 -14.80 -26.67
CA GLN A 141 25.30 -14.74 -27.16
C GLN A 141 25.64 -16.11 -27.68
N ARG A 142 25.67 -16.25 -29.02
CA ARG A 142 26.29 -17.41 -29.68
C ARG A 142 27.80 -17.34 -29.47
N PHE A 143 28.33 -18.09 -28.54
CA PHE A 143 29.74 -18.41 -28.53
C PHE A 143 30.04 -19.28 -29.75
N ARG A 144 30.69 -18.71 -30.76
CA ARG A 144 31.36 -19.51 -31.81
C ARG A 144 32.55 -20.19 -31.16
N ALA A 145 32.42 -21.48 -30.84
CA ALA A 145 33.56 -22.31 -30.49
C ALA A 145 34.52 -22.28 -31.70
N ARG A 146 35.76 -21.92 -31.46
CA ARG A 146 36.83 -22.08 -32.47
C ARG A 146 36.98 -23.57 -32.77
N PRO A 147 37.06 -24.01 -34.05
CA PRO A 147 37.30 -25.40 -34.39
C PRO A 147 38.68 -25.78 -33.83
N GLY A 148 38.74 -26.73 -32.90
CA GLY A 148 39.98 -27.25 -32.33
C GLY A 148 40.03 -27.32 -30.78
N GLN A 149 39.06 -26.77 -30.04
CA GLN A 149 38.96 -26.96 -28.60
C GLN A 149 37.70 -27.79 -28.26
N ALA A 150 37.83 -29.09 -28.27
CA ALA A 150 36.87 -29.99 -27.61
C ALA A 150 37.06 -29.81 -26.11
N ALA A 151 36.17 -29.04 -25.47
CA ALA A 151 36.09 -29.00 -24.01
C ALA A 151 35.54 -30.35 -23.53
N ASP A 152 36.35 -31.11 -22.84
CA ASP A 152 36.00 -32.37 -22.21
C ASP A 152 35.11 -32.05 -20.97
N TRP A 153 33.78 -32.15 -21.14
CA TRP A 153 32.79 -31.91 -20.10
C TRP A 153 32.42 -33.17 -19.29
N ARG A 154 33.27 -34.23 -19.39
CA ARG A 154 33.02 -35.53 -18.72
C ARG A 154 33.59 -35.65 -17.32
N GLN A 155 33.76 -34.60 -16.55
CA GLN A 155 34.10 -34.76 -15.13
C GLN A 155 33.33 -33.78 -14.28
N GLY A 156 32.29 -34.26 -13.63
CA GLY A 156 31.50 -33.50 -12.61
C GLY A 156 30.20 -34.14 -12.25
N ALA A 157 30.09 -35.45 -12.17
CA ALA A 157 29.03 -36.14 -11.47
C ALA A 157 29.71 -36.98 -10.39
N GLY A 158 29.69 -36.45 -9.16
CA GLY A 158 30.06 -37.05 -7.92
C GLY A 158 29.26 -36.38 -6.82
#